data_984ce1a7ba21fd52f9cc0af44e0379a3
#
_entry.id   984ce1a7ba21fd52f9cc0af44e0379a3
#
_cell.length_a   1.000
_cell.length_b   1.000
_cell.length_c   1.000
_cell.angle_alpha   90.00
_cell.angle_beta   90.00
_cell.angle_gamma   90.00
#
_symmetry.space_group_name_H-M   'P 1'
#
loop_
_entity.id
_entity.type
_entity.pdbx_description
1 polymer ?
#
loop_
_entity_poly.entity_id
_entity_poly.type
_entity_poly.pdbx_seq_one_letter_code
_entity_poly.pdbx_strand_id
1 'polypeptide(L)'
;MSAHWTPADIPALDGRSAVVTGANSGIGWWTALELARHGAAVTLAVRNTDAGEKAAADLRAAGAKDVRVEKLDLSSLASVQQFAERWDGPLDLLVNNAGVMTPPRYKETADGFELQFGTNHLGHFALTGRLLPALLAAPAARVVTVASIAHFRGTGAVLDGNPRTGYRPEPAYGNSKLANVLFADELQRRAAGNGARFTSAAAHPGVSATGLVTSEQGLGAIPGIKVLAPPFLKLLFQSAEAGAHPTLYAATAAEPGSYTGPQSLRETRGKVGPARRNPLTRDEGLAAKLWDLSEETTGVAFEW
;
A
#
# COMPACT_ATOMS: atom_id res chain seq x y z
N MET A 1 -19.42 1.23 -23.41
CA MET A 1 -18.94 2.18 -22.38
C MET A 1 -19.10 1.47 -21.06
N SER A 2 -18.02 1.00 -20.43
CA SER A 2 -18.11 0.36 -19.11
C SER A 2 -18.69 1.36 -18.12
N ALA A 3 -19.68 0.92 -17.36
CA ALA A 3 -20.24 1.70 -16.26
C ALA A 3 -19.09 2.19 -15.37
N HIS A 4 -19.20 3.43 -14.91
CA HIS A 4 -18.18 4.05 -14.10
C HIS A 4 -18.20 3.42 -12.70
N TRP A 5 -17.15 2.67 -12.35
CA TRP A 5 -17.02 2.04 -11.04
C TRP A 5 -16.94 3.07 -9.89
N THR A 6 -17.65 2.80 -8.83
CA THR A 6 -17.70 3.57 -7.57
C THR A 6 -17.66 2.63 -6.38
N PRO A 7 -17.44 3.08 -5.15
CA PRO A 7 -17.54 2.22 -3.97
C PRO A 7 -18.87 1.49 -3.81
N ALA A 8 -19.97 2.01 -4.36
CA ALA A 8 -21.26 1.32 -4.36
C ALA A 8 -21.28 0.02 -5.20
N ASP A 9 -20.29 -0.15 -6.07
CA ASP A 9 -20.14 -1.36 -6.90
C ASP A 9 -19.29 -2.45 -6.20
N ILE A 10 -18.82 -2.22 -4.98
CA ILE A 10 -18.14 -3.23 -4.16
C ILE A 10 -19.14 -4.35 -3.86
N PRO A 11 -18.80 -5.62 -4.16
CA PRO A 11 -19.70 -6.75 -3.84
C PRO A 11 -19.82 -6.93 -2.33
N ALA A 12 -20.82 -7.71 -1.89
CA ALA A 12 -20.89 -8.15 -0.51
C ALA A 12 -19.62 -8.94 -0.13
N LEU A 13 -19.03 -8.57 1.00
CA LEU A 13 -17.79 -9.15 1.53
C LEU A 13 -18.01 -9.89 2.84
N ASP A 14 -19.26 -10.30 3.14
CA ASP A 14 -19.59 -11.05 4.33
C ASP A 14 -18.76 -12.34 4.40
N GLY A 15 -18.18 -12.59 5.57
CA GLY A 15 -17.28 -13.72 5.80
C GLY A 15 -15.88 -13.59 5.18
N ARG A 16 -15.55 -12.45 4.54
CA ARG A 16 -14.19 -12.16 4.05
C ARG A 16 -13.38 -11.44 5.10
N SER A 17 -12.11 -11.81 5.21
CA SER A 17 -11.13 -11.16 6.07
C SER A 17 -10.28 -10.16 5.27
N ALA A 18 -9.96 -9.01 5.88
CA ALA A 18 -9.13 -7.99 5.26
C ALA A 18 -8.09 -7.43 6.23
N VAL A 19 -6.86 -7.26 5.77
CA VAL A 19 -5.80 -6.52 6.45
C VAL A 19 -5.51 -5.25 5.66
N VAL A 20 -5.56 -4.08 6.33
CA VAL A 20 -5.18 -2.80 5.74
C VAL A 20 -4.05 -2.19 6.55
N THR A 21 -2.86 -2.06 5.96
CA THR A 21 -1.72 -1.45 6.65
C THR A 21 -1.84 0.07 6.67
N GLY A 22 -1.49 0.70 7.81
CA GLY A 22 -1.56 2.16 7.98
C GLY A 22 -2.99 2.71 7.94
N ALA A 23 -3.97 1.93 8.39
CA ALA A 23 -5.40 2.25 8.31
C ALA A 23 -5.91 3.22 9.39
N ASN A 24 -5.03 3.77 10.22
CA ASN A 24 -5.44 4.75 11.26
C ASN A 24 -5.74 6.15 10.71
N SER A 25 -5.52 6.42 9.44
CA SER A 25 -5.81 7.71 8.81
C SER A 25 -5.80 7.66 7.28
N GLY A 26 -6.26 8.74 6.65
CA GLY A 26 -6.11 8.98 5.22
C GLY A 26 -6.75 7.91 4.34
N ILE A 27 -6.05 7.49 3.28
CA ILE A 27 -6.52 6.52 2.29
C ILE A 27 -6.79 5.16 2.94
N GLY A 28 -5.90 4.71 3.83
CA GLY A 28 -6.07 3.44 4.54
C GLY A 28 -7.33 3.39 5.38
N TRP A 29 -7.67 4.50 6.06
CA TRP A 29 -8.90 4.63 6.84
C TRP A 29 -10.16 4.50 5.96
N TRP A 30 -10.19 5.22 4.83
CA TRP A 30 -11.32 5.16 3.88
C TRP A 30 -11.42 3.80 3.20
N THR A 31 -10.28 3.17 2.89
CA THR A 31 -10.25 1.81 2.36
C THR A 31 -10.83 0.82 3.37
N ALA A 32 -10.40 0.88 4.63
CA ALA A 32 -10.91 0.04 5.70
C ALA A 32 -12.41 0.25 5.94
N LEU A 33 -12.89 1.51 5.92
CA LEU A 33 -14.29 1.84 6.10
C LEU A 33 -15.18 1.18 5.04
N GLU A 34 -14.83 1.36 3.77
CA GLU A 34 -15.66 0.83 2.68
C GLU A 34 -15.65 -0.70 2.64
N LEU A 35 -14.50 -1.34 2.87
CA LEU A 35 -14.45 -2.81 2.98
C LEU A 35 -15.33 -3.32 4.13
N ALA A 36 -15.27 -2.68 5.30
CA ALA A 36 -16.07 -3.07 6.47
C ALA A 36 -17.56 -2.77 6.30
N ARG A 37 -17.94 -1.67 5.62
CA ARG A 37 -19.33 -1.36 5.27
C ARG A 37 -19.97 -2.41 4.36
N HIS A 38 -19.14 -3.02 3.52
CA HIS A 38 -19.57 -4.11 2.62
C HIS A 38 -19.47 -5.49 3.24
N GLY A 39 -19.22 -5.60 4.55
CA GLY A 39 -19.30 -6.84 5.31
C GLY A 39 -17.99 -7.53 5.65
N ALA A 40 -16.84 -7.01 5.20
CA ALA A 40 -15.55 -7.61 5.54
C ALA A 40 -15.21 -7.46 7.04
N ALA A 41 -14.58 -8.48 7.62
CA ALA A 41 -13.88 -8.38 8.91
C ALA A 41 -12.52 -7.70 8.68
N VAL A 42 -12.37 -6.44 9.11
CA VAL A 42 -11.20 -5.62 8.78
C VAL A 42 -10.25 -5.48 9.95
N THR A 43 -8.98 -5.84 9.73
CA THR A 43 -7.88 -5.60 10.66
C THR A 43 -7.13 -4.33 10.26
N LEU A 44 -7.15 -3.33 11.14
CA LEU A 44 -6.33 -2.13 11.02
C LEU A 44 -4.91 -2.47 11.52
N ALA A 45 -4.00 -2.76 10.60
CA ALA A 45 -2.61 -3.06 10.92
C ALA A 45 -1.81 -1.74 11.03
N VAL A 46 -1.49 -1.32 12.26
CA VAL A 46 -0.97 0.02 12.55
C VAL A 46 0.22 0.01 13.51
N ARG A 47 1.12 0.99 13.35
CA ARG A 47 2.27 1.14 14.25
C ARG A 47 1.87 1.67 15.63
N ASN A 48 0.95 2.63 15.68
CA ASN A 48 0.43 3.20 16.92
C ASN A 48 -0.98 2.65 17.17
N THR A 49 -1.10 1.73 18.12
CA THR A 49 -2.36 1.05 18.46
C THR A 49 -3.39 1.99 19.08
N ASP A 50 -2.98 2.99 19.85
CA ASP A 50 -3.93 3.96 20.44
C ASP A 50 -4.59 4.80 19.35
N ALA A 51 -3.80 5.25 18.36
CA ALA A 51 -4.35 5.91 17.17
C ALA A 51 -5.21 4.95 16.32
N GLY A 52 -4.87 3.67 16.30
CA GLY A 52 -5.65 2.61 15.67
C GLY A 52 -7.00 2.40 16.34
N GLU A 53 -7.05 2.31 17.66
CA GLU A 53 -8.30 2.13 18.41
C GLU A 53 -9.25 3.33 18.25
N LYS A 54 -8.70 4.55 18.25
CA LYS A 54 -9.49 5.74 17.92
C LYS A 54 -10.08 5.65 16.52
N ALA A 55 -9.26 5.27 15.52
CA ALA A 55 -9.73 5.10 14.16
C ALA A 55 -10.79 3.99 14.04
N ALA A 56 -10.62 2.87 14.76
CA ALA A 56 -11.61 1.79 14.80
C ALA A 56 -12.93 2.22 15.42
N ALA A 57 -12.89 3.05 16.47
CA ALA A 57 -14.10 3.63 17.04
C ALA A 57 -14.84 4.53 16.03
N ASP A 58 -14.09 5.40 15.32
CA ASP A 58 -14.64 6.26 14.27
C ASP A 58 -15.23 5.42 13.11
N LEU A 59 -14.58 4.32 12.71
CA LEU A 59 -15.09 3.39 11.69
C LEU A 59 -16.39 2.73 12.12
N ARG A 60 -16.47 2.25 13.37
CA ARG A 60 -17.70 1.64 13.94
C ARG A 60 -18.83 2.66 13.99
N ALA A 61 -18.56 3.88 14.40
CA ALA A 61 -19.53 4.98 14.38
C ALA A 61 -20.01 5.32 12.97
N ALA A 62 -19.16 5.10 11.95
CA ALA A 62 -19.49 5.28 10.55
C ALA A 62 -20.16 4.06 9.88
N GLY A 63 -20.50 3.01 10.65
CA GLY A 63 -21.27 1.85 10.19
C GLY A 63 -20.46 0.57 9.91
N ALA A 64 -19.15 0.56 10.17
CA ALA A 64 -18.35 -0.67 10.10
C ALA A 64 -18.72 -1.62 11.27
N LYS A 65 -18.94 -2.91 10.97
CA LYS A 65 -19.40 -3.87 11.98
C LYS A 65 -18.26 -4.62 12.67
N ASP A 66 -17.36 -5.18 11.88
CA ASP A 66 -16.26 -6.02 12.37
C ASP A 66 -14.91 -5.34 12.07
N VAL A 67 -14.37 -4.67 13.06
CA VAL A 67 -13.10 -3.93 12.96
C VAL A 67 -12.25 -4.25 14.19
N ARG A 68 -11.03 -4.72 13.97
CA ARG A 68 -10.03 -4.93 15.02
C ARG A 68 -8.73 -4.19 14.72
N VAL A 69 -7.94 -3.94 15.74
CA VAL A 69 -6.67 -3.27 15.65
C VAL A 69 -5.54 -4.22 16.01
N GLU A 70 -4.50 -4.25 15.18
CA GLU A 70 -3.32 -5.07 15.40
C GLU A 70 -2.05 -4.25 15.24
N LYS A 71 -1.08 -4.49 16.13
CA LYS A 71 0.22 -3.85 16.07
C LYS A 71 1.02 -4.34 14.87
N LEU A 72 1.43 -3.41 14.01
CA LEU A 72 2.35 -3.66 12.90
C LEU A 72 3.24 -2.43 12.66
N ASP A 73 4.56 -2.59 12.80
CA ASP A 73 5.54 -1.62 12.36
C ASP A 73 6.33 -2.18 11.18
N LEU A 74 6.04 -1.67 9.98
CA LEU A 74 6.70 -2.09 8.74
C LEU A 74 8.17 -1.65 8.65
N SER A 75 8.63 -0.80 9.55
CA SER A 75 10.05 -0.44 9.69
C SER A 75 10.83 -1.40 10.62
N SER A 76 10.24 -2.55 10.95
CA SER A 76 10.86 -3.60 11.77
C SER A 76 10.42 -4.98 11.29
N LEU A 77 11.33 -5.75 10.73
CA LEU A 77 11.05 -7.11 10.27
C LEU A 77 10.59 -8.02 11.42
N ALA A 78 11.10 -7.78 12.65
CA ALA A 78 10.63 -8.49 13.83
C ALA A 78 9.15 -8.20 14.14
N SER A 79 8.70 -6.95 13.97
CA SER A 79 7.28 -6.59 14.13
C SER A 79 6.41 -7.23 13.04
N VAL A 80 6.90 -7.29 11.81
CA VAL A 80 6.23 -7.96 10.68
C VAL A 80 6.07 -9.46 10.98
N GLN A 81 7.13 -10.10 11.48
CA GLN A 81 7.09 -11.51 11.87
C GLN A 81 6.05 -11.75 12.97
N GLN A 82 6.09 -10.99 14.05
CA GLN A 82 5.13 -11.09 15.15
C GLN A 82 3.69 -10.89 14.71
N PHE A 83 3.44 -9.97 13.77
CA PHE A 83 2.10 -9.77 13.22
C PHE A 83 1.63 -11.03 12.47
N ALA A 84 2.46 -11.59 11.60
CA ALA A 84 2.11 -12.76 10.82
C ALA A 84 1.91 -14.02 11.70
N GLU A 85 2.73 -14.19 12.74
CA GLU A 85 2.60 -15.30 13.70
C GLU A 85 1.28 -15.25 14.51
N ARG A 86 0.70 -14.06 14.71
CA ARG A 86 -0.61 -13.92 15.37
C ARG A 86 -1.81 -14.05 14.42
N TRP A 87 -1.55 -14.07 13.11
CA TRP A 87 -2.64 -14.21 12.14
C TRP A 87 -3.17 -15.66 12.15
N ASP A 88 -4.47 -15.80 12.25
CA ASP A 88 -5.15 -17.10 12.21
C ASP A 88 -6.20 -17.11 11.11
N GLY A 89 -6.28 -18.24 10.40
CA GLY A 89 -7.24 -18.51 9.35
C GLY A 89 -6.90 -17.86 7.97
N PRO A 90 -7.81 -18.02 7.01
CA PRO A 90 -7.63 -17.48 5.66
C PRO A 90 -7.59 -15.94 5.62
N LEU A 91 -6.81 -15.40 4.70
CA LEU A 91 -6.76 -13.95 4.42
C LEU A 91 -7.26 -13.68 3.00
N ASP A 92 -8.43 -13.05 2.88
CA ASP A 92 -9.02 -12.75 1.56
C ASP A 92 -8.48 -11.48 0.92
N LEU A 93 -8.20 -10.44 1.71
CA LEU A 93 -7.75 -9.13 1.21
C LEU A 93 -6.55 -8.62 2.01
N LEU A 94 -5.41 -8.44 1.34
CA LEU A 94 -4.25 -7.76 1.90
C LEU A 94 -4.03 -6.43 1.17
N VAL A 95 -4.15 -5.32 1.88
CA VAL A 95 -3.90 -3.99 1.33
C VAL A 95 -2.62 -3.42 1.92
N ASN A 96 -1.53 -3.49 1.15
CA ASN A 96 -0.23 -2.91 1.43
C ASN A 96 -0.28 -1.39 1.17
N ASN A 97 -0.90 -0.64 2.09
CA ASN A 97 -1.20 0.79 1.93
C ASN A 97 -0.23 1.71 2.67
N ALA A 98 0.28 1.30 3.84
CA ALA A 98 1.14 2.15 4.65
C ALA A 98 2.36 2.68 3.86
N GLY A 99 2.87 3.82 4.30
CA GLY A 99 4.08 4.35 3.70
C GLY A 99 4.56 5.62 4.36
N VAL A 100 5.83 5.89 4.14
CA VAL A 100 6.49 7.14 4.52
C VAL A 100 6.94 7.87 3.25
N MET A 101 6.96 9.21 3.29
CA MET A 101 7.25 10.02 2.12
C MET A 101 8.22 11.14 2.46
N THR A 102 9.31 11.19 1.71
CA THR A 102 10.28 12.30 1.65
C THR A 102 10.72 12.84 3.02
N PRO A 103 11.21 12.00 3.96
CA PRO A 103 11.84 12.52 5.16
C PRO A 103 13.01 13.43 4.75
N PRO A 104 13.18 14.62 5.35
CA PRO A 104 14.14 15.61 4.87
C PRO A 104 15.61 15.17 5.02
N ARG A 105 15.88 14.13 5.81
CA ARG A 105 17.19 13.54 6.04
C ARG A 105 17.12 12.04 5.88
N TYR A 106 18.25 11.44 5.52
CA TYR A 106 18.41 10.00 5.56
C TYR A 106 18.08 9.45 6.95
N LYS A 107 17.26 8.42 6.98
CA LYS A 107 16.92 7.64 8.19
C LYS A 107 16.93 6.18 7.84
N GLU A 108 17.11 5.35 8.84
CA GLU A 108 17.09 3.89 8.73
C GLU A 108 15.91 3.29 9.50
N THR A 109 15.48 2.12 9.05
CA THR A 109 14.59 1.22 9.78
C THR A 109 15.32 0.58 10.94
N ALA A 110 14.62 -0.19 11.78
CA ALA A 110 15.23 -0.97 12.85
C ALA A 110 16.24 -1.99 12.32
N ASP A 111 16.07 -2.41 11.06
CA ASP A 111 16.90 -3.43 10.41
C ASP A 111 18.02 -2.81 9.54
N GLY A 112 18.21 -1.47 9.59
CA GLY A 112 19.29 -0.76 8.89
C GLY A 112 19.01 -0.40 7.42
N PHE A 113 17.79 -0.56 6.93
CA PHE A 113 17.41 -0.17 5.57
C PHE A 113 17.06 1.32 5.49
N GLU A 114 17.22 1.95 4.30
CA GLU A 114 16.68 3.30 4.12
C GLU A 114 15.18 3.31 4.44
N LEU A 115 14.74 4.32 5.17
CA LEU A 115 13.40 4.33 5.77
C LEU A 115 12.26 4.19 4.78
N GLN A 116 12.34 4.82 3.59
CA GLN A 116 11.28 4.75 2.59
C GLN A 116 11.29 3.40 1.86
N PHE A 117 12.45 2.92 1.46
CA PHE A 117 12.58 1.63 0.80
C PHE A 117 12.22 0.50 1.77
N GLY A 118 12.74 0.56 2.99
CA GLY A 118 12.47 -0.42 4.05
C GLY A 118 10.98 -0.50 4.42
N THR A 119 10.35 0.66 4.69
CA THR A 119 8.94 0.68 5.11
C THR A 119 7.96 0.43 3.96
N ASN A 120 8.16 1.14 2.81
CA ASN A 120 7.18 1.12 1.73
C ASN A 120 7.23 -0.17 0.90
N HIS A 121 8.43 -0.80 0.80
CA HIS A 121 8.65 -1.98 -0.02
C HIS A 121 9.04 -3.20 0.80
N LEU A 122 10.22 -3.24 1.44
CA LEU A 122 10.71 -4.44 2.11
C LEU A 122 9.80 -4.94 3.23
N GLY A 123 9.23 -4.02 4.03
CA GLY A 123 8.28 -4.38 5.08
C GLY A 123 7.01 -5.01 4.53
N HIS A 124 6.47 -4.50 3.42
CA HIS A 124 5.30 -5.09 2.76
C HIS A 124 5.65 -6.39 2.01
N PHE A 125 6.83 -6.48 1.42
CA PHE A 125 7.33 -7.72 0.84
C PHE A 125 7.37 -8.83 1.89
N ALA A 126 8.04 -8.57 3.02
CA ALA A 126 8.13 -9.51 4.13
C ALA A 126 6.75 -9.86 4.72
N LEU A 127 5.86 -8.87 4.88
CA LEU A 127 4.49 -9.10 5.36
C LEU A 127 3.73 -10.03 4.42
N THR A 128 3.78 -9.78 3.13
CA THR A 128 3.07 -10.58 2.12
C THR A 128 3.61 -12.00 2.07
N GLY A 129 4.95 -12.18 2.10
CA GLY A 129 5.57 -13.51 2.12
C GLY A 129 5.21 -14.32 3.37
N ARG A 130 5.23 -13.68 4.56
CA ARG A 130 4.86 -14.35 5.81
C ARG A 130 3.36 -14.66 5.93
N LEU A 131 2.49 -13.88 5.26
CA LEU A 131 1.06 -14.14 5.20
C LEU A 131 0.66 -15.02 4.00
N LEU A 132 1.62 -15.45 3.17
CA LEU A 132 1.32 -16.26 1.99
C LEU A 132 0.51 -17.53 2.30
N PRO A 133 0.79 -18.30 3.36
CA PRO A 133 -0.04 -19.45 3.70
C PRO A 133 -1.51 -19.09 3.94
N ALA A 134 -1.77 -17.97 4.61
CA ALA A 134 -3.13 -17.48 4.86
C ALA A 134 -3.83 -17.00 3.56
N LEU A 135 -3.06 -16.35 2.65
CA LEU A 135 -3.56 -15.94 1.33
C LEU A 135 -3.89 -17.15 0.46
N LEU A 136 -3.05 -18.19 0.48
CA LEU A 136 -3.28 -19.43 -0.28
C LEU A 136 -4.45 -20.24 0.27
N ALA A 137 -4.75 -20.12 1.57
CA ALA A 137 -5.89 -20.77 2.21
C ALA A 137 -7.24 -20.13 1.83
N ALA A 138 -7.25 -18.88 1.38
CA ALA A 138 -8.45 -18.21 0.92
C ALA A 138 -8.83 -18.65 -0.50
N PRO A 139 -10.13 -18.80 -0.83
CA PRO A 139 -10.56 -19.32 -2.13
C PRO A 139 -10.22 -18.40 -3.32
N ALA A 140 -10.08 -17.10 -3.08
CA ALA A 140 -9.77 -16.10 -4.11
C ALA A 140 -9.19 -14.84 -3.46
N ALA A 141 -8.02 -14.97 -2.82
CA ALA A 141 -7.38 -13.85 -2.16
C ALA A 141 -6.98 -12.72 -3.12
N ARG A 142 -6.86 -11.50 -2.59
CA ARG A 142 -6.32 -10.35 -3.33
C ARG A 142 -5.27 -9.62 -2.51
N VAL A 143 -4.15 -9.32 -3.15
CA VAL A 143 -3.08 -8.47 -2.62
C VAL A 143 -3.05 -7.17 -3.41
N VAL A 144 -3.26 -6.04 -2.74
CA VAL A 144 -3.20 -4.72 -3.37
C VAL A 144 -2.01 -3.95 -2.82
N THR A 145 -1.10 -3.54 -3.68
CA THR A 145 0.07 -2.76 -3.28
C THR A 145 -0.10 -1.30 -3.71
N VAL A 146 -0.12 -0.41 -2.71
CA VAL A 146 -0.30 1.03 -2.98
C VAL A 146 1.03 1.67 -3.38
N ALA A 147 1.08 2.07 -4.66
CA ALA A 147 2.16 2.83 -5.26
C ALA A 147 1.89 4.35 -5.24
N SER A 148 2.42 5.08 -6.20
CA SER A 148 2.25 6.53 -6.39
C SER A 148 2.60 6.92 -7.81
N ILE A 149 2.09 8.03 -8.32
CA ILE A 149 2.60 8.67 -9.54
C ILE A 149 4.11 8.99 -9.43
N ALA A 150 4.65 9.07 -8.22
CA ALA A 150 6.09 9.24 -8.00
C ALA A 150 6.93 8.06 -8.54
N HIS A 151 6.35 6.89 -8.82
CA HIS A 151 7.06 5.76 -9.44
C HIS A 151 7.69 6.13 -10.79
N PHE A 152 7.18 7.16 -11.49
CA PHE A 152 7.80 7.69 -12.70
C PHE A 152 9.20 8.31 -12.48
N ARG A 153 9.53 8.69 -11.22
CA ARG A 153 10.86 9.19 -10.83
C ARG A 153 11.81 8.06 -10.44
N GLY A 154 11.30 6.84 -10.30
CA GLY A 154 12.12 5.66 -10.03
C GLY A 154 12.96 5.28 -11.24
N THR A 155 14.14 4.74 -11.00
CA THR A 155 15.13 4.34 -12.00
C THR A 155 15.64 2.93 -11.71
N GLY A 156 16.56 2.40 -12.54
CA GLY A 156 17.26 1.15 -12.29
C GLY A 156 18.00 1.11 -10.94
N ALA A 157 18.29 2.27 -10.34
CA ALA A 157 18.84 2.38 -8.97
C ALA A 157 17.86 1.91 -7.87
N VAL A 158 16.67 1.43 -8.23
CA VAL A 158 15.76 0.75 -7.32
C VAL A 158 16.42 -0.46 -6.64
N LEU A 159 17.38 -1.09 -7.31
CA LEU A 159 18.16 -2.22 -6.76
C LEU A 159 19.22 -1.80 -5.75
N ASP A 160 19.55 -0.51 -5.64
CA ASP A 160 20.57 -0.02 -4.69
C ASP A 160 20.02 0.18 -3.28
N GLY A 161 18.70 0.00 -3.06
CA GLY A 161 18.06 0.15 -1.75
C GLY A 161 18.11 1.57 -1.17
N ASN A 162 18.35 2.60 -2.01
CA ASN A 162 18.51 4.00 -1.61
C ASN A 162 19.67 4.22 -0.62
N PRO A 163 20.93 4.11 -1.04
CA PRO A 163 22.08 4.22 -0.16
C PRO A 163 22.20 5.61 0.49
N ARG A 164 22.86 5.67 1.65
CA ARG A 164 23.09 6.92 2.41
C ARG A 164 23.87 7.96 1.57
N THR A 165 24.89 7.50 0.84
CA THR A 165 25.71 8.37 0.00
C THR A 165 24.89 8.87 -1.19
N GLY A 166 24.79 10.20 -1.33
CA GLY A 166 24.00 10.82 -2.39
C GLY A 166 22.49 10.77 -2.20
N TYR A 167 22.01 10.45 -0.98
CA TYR A 167 20.59 10.39 -0.67
C TYR A 167 19.85 11.68 -1.04
N ARG A 168 18.74 11.51 -1.75
CA ARG A 168 17.78 12.58 -2.06
C ARG A 168 16.37 12.05 -1.81
N PRO A 169 15.56 12.74 -1.00
CA PRO A 169 14.26 12.22 -0.54
C PRO A 169 13.27 11.85 -1.65
N GLU A 170 13.14 12.70 -2.69
CA GLU A 170 12.18 12.46 -3.77
C GLU A 170 12.56 11.30 -4.70
N PRO A 171 13.82 11.15 -5.18
CA PRO A 171 14.24 9.95 -5.90
C PRO A 171 14.11 8.69 -5.06
N ALA A 172 14.47 8.72 -3.78
CA ALA A 172 14.32 7.59 -2.88
C ALA A 172 12.85 7.16 -2.73
N TYR A 173 11.94 8.12 -2.59
CA TYR A 173 10.51 7.85 -2.62
C TYR A 173 10.07 7.28 -3.97
N GLY A 174 10.53 7.84 -5.08
CA GLY A 174 10.26 7.34 -6.42
C GLY A 174 10.67 5.89 -6.61
N ASN A 175 11.87 5.53 -6.16
CA ASN A 175 12.39 4.15 -6.19
C ASN A 175 11.52 3.22 -5.32
N SER A 176 11.16 3.62 -4.09
CA SER A 176 10.29 2.79 -3.23
C SER A 176 8.92 2.52 -3.86
N LYS A 177 8.38 3.50 -4.63
CA LYS A 177 7.08 3.35 -5.30
C LYS A 177 7.18 2.63 -6.65
N LEU A 178 8.33 2.69 -7.34
CA LEU A 178 8.63 1.83 -8.46
C LEU A 178 8.75 0.37 -7.99
N ALA A 179 9.46 0.13 -6.89
CA ALA A 179 9.58 -1.19 -6.27
C ALA A 179 8.21 -1.80 -5.96
N ASN A 180 7.25 -1.00 -5.49
CA ASN A 180 5.90 -1.46 -5.20
C ASN A 180 5.14 -1.94 -6.45
N VAL A 181 5.30 -1.27 -7.60
CA VAL A 181 4.67 -1.71 -8.86
C VAL A 181 5.35 -2.98 -9.37
N LEU A 182 6.70 -3.01 -9.40
CA LEU A 182 7.47 -4.20 -9.80
C LEU A 182 7.11 -5.40 -8.92
N PHE A 183 7.01 -5.21 -7.61
CA PHE A 183 6.62 -6.27 -6.67
C PHE A 183 5.22 -6.81 -6.97
N ALA A 184 4.23 -5.93 -7.20
CA ALA A 184 2.87 -6.38 -7.47
C ALA A 184 2.79 -7.20 -8.78
N ASP A 185 3.50 -6.78 -9.81
CA ASP A 185 3.54 -7.48 -11.10
C ASP A 185 4.26 -8.84 -10.98
N GLU A 186 5.42 -8.87 -10.29
CA GLU A 186 6.18 -10.09 -10.09
C GLU A 186 5.45 -11.09 -9.18
N LEU A 187 4.78 -10.59 -8.13
CA LEU A 187 3.93 -11.41 -7.27
C LEU A 187 2.82 -12.08 -8.07
N GLN A 188 2.16 -11.35 -8.99
CA GLN A 188 1.14 -11.93 -9.86
C GLN A 188 1.73 -13.00 -10.80
N ARG A 189 2.90 -12.73 -11.38
CA ARG A 189 3.57 -13.65 -12.29
C ARG A 189 3.96 -14.95 -11.58
N ARG A 190 4.53 -14.84 -10.37
CA ARG A 190 4.92 -16.00 -9.55
C ARG A 190 3.69 -16.79 -9.06
N ALA A 191 2.64 -16.10 -8.63
CA ALA A 191 1.38 -16.73 -8.25
C ALA A 191 0.80 -17.57 -9.41
N ALA A 192 0.71 -16.98 -10.59
CA ALA A 192 0.22 -17.68 -11.78
C ALA A 192 1.11 -18.88 -12.16
N GLY A 193 2.44 -18.73 -12.09
CA GLY A 193 3.40 -19.79 -12.37
C GLY A 193 3.32 -20.97 -11.42
N ASN A 194 2.88 -20.73 -10.17
CA ASN A 194 2.69 -21.77 -9.15
C ASN A 194 1.22 -22.24 -9.03
N GLY A 195 0.33 -21.80 -9.92
CA GLY A 195 -1.09 -22.19 -9.91
C GLY A 195 -1.88 -21.64 -8.72
N ALA A 196 -1.37 -20.62 -8.03
CA ALA A 196 -2.05 -20.01 -6.90
C ALA A 196 -3.27 -19.18 -7.35
N ARG A 197 -4.37 -19.34 -6.61
CA ARG A 197 -5.64 -18.68 -6.93
C ARG A 197 -5.79 -17.34 -6.22
N PHE A 198 -4.79 -16.47 -6.34
CA PHE A 198 -4.97 -15.11 -5.86
C PHE A 198 -4.59 -14.07 -6.91
N THR A 199 -5.12 -12.87 -6.74
CA THR A 199 -4.86 -11.72 -7.59
C THR A 199 -3.92 -10.75 -6.89
N SER A 200 -2.80 -10.40 -7.52
CA SER A 200 -1.98 -9.25 -7.14
C SER A 200 -2.24 -8.10 -8.09
N ALA A 201 -2.43 -6.91 -7.55
CA ALA A 201 -2.64 -5.68 -8.31
C ALA A 201 -1.98 -4.48 -7.61
N ALA A 202 -1.64 -3.45 -8.38
CA ALA A 202 -1.17 -2.21 -7.83
C ALA A 202 -2.21 -1.08 -8.01
N ALA A 203 -2.16 -0.08 -7.13
CA ALA A 203 -2.99 1.10 -7.23
C ALA A 203 -2.23 2.36 -6.82
N HIS A 204 -2.58 3.53 -7.39
CA HIS A 204 -2.11 4.79 -6.84
C HIS A 204 -3.28 5.76 -6.61
N PRO A 205 -3.20 6.54 -5.53
CA PRO A 205 -4.30 7.40 -5.11
C PRO A 205 -4.39 8.74 -5.85
N GLY A 206 -3.59 8.96 -6.88
CA GLY A 206 -3.40 10.30 -7.42
C GLY A 206 -2.64 11.21 -6.46
N VAL A 207 -3.02 12.50 -6.42
CA VAL A 207 -2.48 13.47 -5.47
C VAL A 207 -3.55 13.77 -4.43
N SER A 208 -3.44 13.14 -3.27
CA SER A 208 -4.42 13.27 -2.19
C SER A 208 -3.85 14.07 -1.02
N ALA A 209 -4.68 14.92 -0.42
CA ALA A 209 -4.37 15.63 0.81
C ALA A 209 -4.43 14.63 1.99
N THR A 210 -3.36 13.88 2.21
CA THR A 210 -3.29 12.87 3.26
C THR A 210 -2.31 13.27 4.36
N GLY A 211 -2.38 12.60 5.51
CA GLY A 211 -1.43 12.75 6.62
C GLY A 211 0.04 12.50 6.25
N LEU A 212 0.31 11.87 5.08
CA LEU A 212 1.66 11.74 4.52
C LEU A 212 2.34 13.09 4.27
N VAL A 213 1.58 14.12 3.86
CA VAL A 213 2.09 15.48 3.65
C VAL A 213 2.27 16.23 4.98
N THR A 214 1.45 15.90 6.00
CA THR A 214 1.43 16.60 7.30
C THR A 214 2.15 15.85 8.42
N SER A 215 2.63 14.62 8.19
CA SER A 215 3.29 13.80 9.20
C SER A 215 4.66 14.36 9.61
N GLU A 216 5.03 14.16 10.87
CA GLU A 216 6.34 14.56 11.40
C GLU A 216 7.53 13.80 10.77
N GLN A 217 7.27 12.74 10.02
CA GLN A 217 8.26 11.95 9.29
C GLN A 217 8.31 12.26 7.79
N GLY A 218 7.46 13.19 7.31
CA GLY A 218 7.39 13.64 5.91
C GLY A 218 7.55 15.16 5.78
N LEU A 219 6.91 15.76 4.79
CA LEU A 219 6.93 17.21 4.53
C LEU A 219 6.42 18.05 5.73
N GLY A 220 5.56 17.48 6.57
CA GLY A 220 5.09 18.12 7.80
C GLY A 220 6.15 18.33 8.88
N ALA A 221 7.36 17.75 8.72
CA ALA A 221 8.52 18.02 9.58
C ALA A 221 9.14 19.42 9.33
N ILE A 222 8.78 20.09 8.23
CA ILE A 222 9.29 21.43 7.90
C ILE A 222 8.46 22.46 8.66
N PRO A 223 9.06 23.30 9.55
CA PRO A 223 8.36 24.31 10.28
C PRO A 223 7.61 25.28 9.34
N GLY A 224 6.33 25.53 9.60
CA GLY A 224 5.49 26.45 8.83
C GLY A 224 4.64 25.82 7.71
N ILE A 225 4.92 24.63 7.23
CA ILE A 225 4.09 23.98 6.17
C ILE A 225 2.68 23.67 6.68
N LYS A 226 2.51 23.34 7.96
CA LYS A 226 1.18 23.08 8.57
C LYS A 226 0.28 24.32 8.57
N VAL A 227 0.84 25.53 8.53
CA VAL A 227 0.12 26.80 8.69
C VAL A 227 -0.11 27.53 7.37
N LEU A 228 0.75 27.30 6.37
CA LEU A 228 0.79 28.12 5.15
C LEU A 228 0.26 27.42 3.88
N ALA A 229 -0.36 26.22 4.00
CA ALA A 229 -1.00 25.60 2.84
C ALA A 229 -2.24 26.44 2.43
N PRO A 230 -2.20 27.19 1.31
CA PRO A 230 -3.31 28.03 0.91
C PRO A 230 -4.58 27.21 0.68
N PRO A 231 -5.78 27.72 0.98
CA PRO A 231 -7.04 26.99 0.80
C PRO A 231 -7.24 26.51 -0.66
N PHE A 232 -6.64 27.16 -1.64
CA PHE A 232 -6.72 26.73 -3.04
C PHE A 232 -5.95 25.45 -3.35
N LEU A 233 -4.93 25.07 -2.54
CA LEU A 233 -4.24 23.78 -2.66
C LEU A 233 -5.19 22.62 -2.34
N LYS A 234 -6.17 22.81 -1.46
CA LYS A 234 -7.25 21.83 -1.22
C LYS A 234 -8.10 21.59 -2.47
N LEU A 235 -8.16 22.55 -3.38
CA LEU A 235 -8.88 22.42 -4.65
C LEU A 235 -8.10 21.59 -5.68
N LEU A 236 -6.77 21.52 -5.56
CA LEU A 236 -5.87 20.77 -6.46
C LEU A 236 -5.71 19.31 -6.01
N PHE A 237 -5.83 19.03 -4.71
CA PHE A 237 -5.74 17.68 -4.15
C PHE A 237 -7.13 17.06 -4.05
N GLN A 238 -7.24 15.78 -4.42
CA GLN A 238 -8.48 15.06 -4.13
C GLN A 238 -8.56 14.70 -2.64
N SER A 239 -9.78 14.43 -2.15
CA SER A 239 -10.00 13.94 -0.79
C SER A 239 -9.32 12.58 -0.57
N ALA A 240 -9.03 12.22 0.69
CA ALA A 240 -8.54 10.90 1.02
C ALA A 240 -9.54 9.79 0.64
N GLU A 241 -10.84 10.09 0.72
CA GLU A 241 -11.93 9.24 0.25
C GLU A 241 -11.79 8.93 -1.24
N ALA A 242 -11.76 9.95 -2.10
CA ALA A 242 -11.57 9.77 -3.54
C ALA A 242 -10.22 9.09 -3.86
N GLY A 243 -9.18 9.34 -3.04
CA GLY A 243 -7.89 8.68 -3.15
C GLY A 243 -7.93 7.18 -2.82
N ALA A 244 -8.89 6.71 -2.04
CA ALA A 244 -9.07 5.30 -1.73
C ALA A 244 -9.73 4.51 -2.88
N HIS A 245 -10.46 5.17 -3.78
CA HIS A 245 -11.20 4.48 -4.84
C HIS A 245 -10.35 3.56 -5.72
N PRO A 246 -9.14 3.96 -6.23
CA PRO A 246 -8.29 3.03 -7.00
C PRO A 246 -7.86 1.80 -6.21
N THR A 247 -7.59 1.96 -4.91
CA THR A 247 -7.23 0.86 -4.01
C THR A 247 -8.41 -0.08 -3.80
N LEU A 248 -9.61 0.46 -3.58
CA LEU A 248 -10.84 -0.32 -3.43
C LEU A 248 -11.19 -1.07 -4.72
N TYR A 249 -11.06 -0.43 -5.88
CA TYR A 249 -11.24 -1.08 -7.17
C TYR A 249 -10.25 -2.23 -7.36
N ALA A 250 -8.97 -2.01 -7.04
CA ALA A 250 -7.95 -3.06 -7.10
C ALA A 250 -8.27 -4.23 -6.15
N ALA A 251 -8.81 -3.93 -4.95
CA ALA A 251 -9.16 -4.93 -3.95
C ALA A 251 -10.40 -5.77 -4.32
N THR A 252 -11.30 -5.27 -5.19
CA THR A 252 -12.61 -5.89 -5.36
C THR A 252 -12.97 -6.25 -6.80
N ALA A 253 -12.44 -5.54 -7.80
CA ALA A 253 -12.91 -5.65 -9.18
C ALA A 253 -11.81 -5.70 -10.25
N ALA A 254 -10.58 -5.29 -9.94
CA ALA A 254 -9.52 -5.18 -10.94
C ALA A 254 -9.01 -6.56 -11.40
N GLU A 255 -8.57 -6.62 -12.66
CA GLU A 255 -7.94 -7.82 -13.23
C GLU A 255 -6.57 -8.09 -12.61
N PRO A 256 -6.12 -9.36 -12.59
CA PRO A 256 -4.78 -9.73 -12.14
C PRO A 256 -3.68 -8.95 -12.87
N GLY A 257 -2.65 -8.48 -12.12
CA GLY A 257 -1.53 -7.71 -12.67
C GLY A 257 -1.90 -6.29 -13.11
N SER A 258 -3.11 -5.81 -12.80
CA SER A 258 -3.51 -4.44 -13.16
C SER A 258 -2.82 -3.39 -12.29
N TYR A 259 -2.65 -2.19 -12.87
CA TYR A 259 -2.27 -0.99 -12.13
C TYR A 259 -3.33 0.08 -12.34
N THR A 260 -3.93 0.55 -11.28
CA THR A 260 -5.10 1.42 -11.31
C THR A 260 -4.84 2.78 -10.66
N GLY A 261 -5.49 3.80 -11.19
CA GLY A 261 -5.38 5.17 -10.69
C GLY A 261 -6.48 6.06 -11.24
N PRO A 262 -6.54 7.33 -10.80
CA PRO A 262 -7.49 8.30 -11.32
C PRO A 262 -7.13 8.72 -12.73
N GLN A 263 -8.13 9.04 -13.57
CA GLN A 263 -7.96 9.24 -15.02
C GLN A 263 -7.88 10.69 -15.47
N SER A 264 -8.02 11.66 -14.58
CA SER A 264 -8.06 13.08 -14.94
C SER A 264 -6.82 13.85 -14.49
N LEU A 265 -6.52 14.97 -15.14
CA LEU A 265 -5.43 15.88 -14.82
C LEU A 265 -4.08 15.14 -14.61
N ARG A 266 -3.66 14.36 -15.61
CA ARG A 266 -2.44 13.54 -15.55
C ARG A 266 -2.45 12.55 -14.37
N GLU A 267 -3.60 11.93 -14.11
CA GLU A 267 -3.80 10.94 -13.04
C GLU A 267 -3.67 11.51 -11.62
N THR A 268 -3.86 12.81 -11.44
CA THR A 268 -3.87 13.41 -10.10
C THR A 268 -5.20 13.25 -9.39
N ARG A 269 -6.33 13.13 -10.14
CA ARG A 269 -7.69 13.01 -9.63
C ARG A 269 -8.65 12.41 -10.66
N GLY A 270 -9.86 12.10 -10.23
CA GLY A 270 -10.95 11.71 -11.14
C GLY A 270 -11.38 10.26 -11.02
N LYS A 271 -12.06 9.77 -12.06
CA LYS A 271 -12.61 8.40 -12.12
C LYS A 271 -11.50 7.35 -12.10
N VAL A 272 -11.78 6.18 -11.53
CA VAL A 272 -10.83 5.06 -11.52
C VAL A 272 -10.71 4.43 -12.90
N GLY A 273 -9.50 4.05 -13.27
CA GLY A 273 -9.22 3.32 -14.50
C GLY A 273 -7.76 2.84 -14.57
N PRO A 274 -7.32 2.30 -15.72
CA PRO A 274 -5.94 1.86 -15.92
C PRO A 274 -4.96 3.02 -15.78
N ALA A 275 -3.96 2.88 -14.92
CA ALA A 275 -2.94 3.90 -14.71
C ALA A 275 -1.77 3.72 -15.69
N ARG A 276 -1.11 4.84 -16.03
CA ARG A 276 0.12 4.82 -16.81
C ARG A 276 1.26 4.22 -15.97
N ARG A 277 2.19 3.59 -16.65
CA ARG A 277 3.30 2.87 -16.02
C ARG A 277 4.64 3.48 -16.41
N ASN A 278 5.58 3.54 -15.48
CA ASN A 278 6.99 3.73 -15.80
C ASN A 278 7.44 2.58 -16.72
N PRO A 279 8.16 2.83 -17.82
CA PRO A 279 8.64 1.77 -18.72
C PRO A 279 9.38 0.64 -18.01
N LEU A 280 10.11 0.92 -16.93
CA LEU A 280 10.82 -0.08 -16.13
C LEU A 280 9.90 -1.11 -15.45
N THR A 281 8.62 -0.81 -15.26
CA THR A 281 7.68 -1.80 -14.70
C THR A 281 7.39 -2.97 -15.64
N ARG A 282 7.76 -2.86 -16.92
CA ARG A 282 7.65 -3.92 -17.92
C ARG A 282 8.91 -4.76 -18.05
N ASP A 283 9.96 -4.41 -17.33
CA ASP A 283 11.22 -5.16 -17.30
C ASP A 283 11.11 -6.29 -16.27
N GLU A 284 10.74 -7.48 -16.76
CA GLU A 284 10.63 -8.69 -15.94
C GLU A 284 11.96 -9.08 -15.30
N GLY A 285 13.09 -8.80 -15.98
CA GLY A 285 14.42 -9.05 -15.43
C GLY A 285 14.74 -8.13 -14.25
N LEU A 286 14.31 -6.86 -14.30
CA LEU A 286 14.43 -5.93 -13.18
C LEU A 286 13.52 -6.36 -12.03
N ALA A 287 12.28 -6.78 -12.32
CA ALA A 287 11.34 -7.25 -11.32
C ALA A 287 11.85 -8.51 -10.58
N ALA A 288 12.39 -9.48 -11.33
CA ALA A 288 13.00 -10.67 -10.75
C ALA A 288 14.20 -10.36 -9.87
N LYS A 289 15.12 -9.48 -10.32
CA LYS A 289 16.27 -9.06 -9.52
C LYS A 289 15.85 -8.33 -8.24
N LEU A 290 14.82 -7.47 -8.31
CA LEU A 290 14.27 -6.81 -7.13
C LEU A 290 13.66 -7.81 -6.15
N TRP A 291 12.99 -8.83 -6.66
CA TRP A 291 12.43 -9.91 -5.85
C TRP A 291 13.53 -10.66 -5.11
N ASP A 292 14.56 -11.14 -5.83
CA ASP A 292 15.68 -11.87 -5.25
C ASP A 292 16.42 -11.03 -4.19
N LEU A 293 16.66 -9.75 -4.49
CA LEU A 293 17.22 -8.79 -3.52
C LEU A 293 16.34 -8.66 -2.28
N SER A 294 15.01 -8.62 -2.46
CA SER A 294 14.07 -8.47 -1.35
C SER A 294 14.02 -9.73 -0.48
N GLU A 295 14.07 -10.92 -1.07
CA GLU A 295 14.20 -12.19 -0.33
C GLU A 295 15.50 -12.25 0.47
N GLU A 296 16.64 -11.96 -0.18
CA GLU A 296 17.95 -11.93 0.48
C GLU A 296 17.98 -10.92 1.63
N THR A 297 17.49 -9.70 1.38
CA THR A 297 17.55 -8.60 2.34
C THR A 297 16.63 -8.80 3.54
N THR A 298 15.43 -9.35 3.33
CA THR A 298 14.44 -9.58 4.39
C THR A 298 14.56 -10.94 5.06
N GLY A 299 15.26 -11.90 4.44
CA GLY A 299 15.30 -13.29 4.86
C GLY A 299 13.92 -13.98 4.73
N VAL A 300 13.02 -13.47 3.91
CA VAL A 300 11.67 -14.03 3.71
C VAL A 300 11.54 -14.58 2.30
N ALA A 301 11.46 -15.89 2.17
CA ALA A 301 11.13 -16.58 0.94
C ALA A 301 9.62 -16.80 0.82
N PHE A 302 9.12 -16.87 -0.42
CA PHE A 302 7.71 -17.17 -0.68
C PHE A 302 7.57 -18.69 -0.96
N GLU A 303 6.97 -19.40 -0.03
CA GLU A 303 6.70 -20.84 -0.12
C GLU A 303 5.30 -21.07 -0.73
N TRP A 304 5.26 -21.35 -2.02
CA TRP A 304 4.03 -21.52 -2.82
C TRP A 304 3.34 -22.87 -2.61
#